data_75183b59cbf164e4480acae9750cfa94
#
_entry.id   75183b59cbf164e4480acae9750cfa94
#
_cell.length_a   1.000
_cell.length_b   1.000
_cell.length_c   1.000
_cell.angle_alpha   90.00
_cell.angle_beta   90.00
_cell.angle_gamma   90.00
#
_symmetry.space_group_name_H-M   'P 1'
#
loop_
_entity.id
_entity.type
_entity.pdbx_description
1 polymer ?
#
loop_
_entity_poly.entity_id
_entity_poly.type
_entity_poly.pdbx_seq_one_letter_code
_entity_poly.pdbx_strand_id
1 'polypeptide(L)'
;MGIFRRKRPAAVAREVVRDHTYDDAILDIAAEEMDAGHLRAATTVLAECREEPEVRALRVEVLGEHAIGHADELLELAKGNGDPDLWLLAGTAFVREAWAIRGSGRADSVGKDRFKVFFGTLRKAVGPLHEAAKLLPRDAVPWAQLQTAGLGLQVDREQKDEVWREIASRCPTLYPAHWTRLQILAAKWGGSAEEMMAFAQGSVDAAPPGNPVVAMLPLAHFEIFLEQFEDAVQARSALKIAGLKMRYFSRHRDEIAAAADKWDAESGKPHPRALQAHNLFAAAFALADDAPRAKRHLLGMRDHVHEVPWAYVAYLADDLEKEYSELANKYL
;
A
#
# COMPACT_ATOMS: atom_id res chain seq x y z
N MET A 1 42.77 21.26 -20.19
CA MET A 1 42.52 21.22 -18.75
C MET A 1 41.40 20.19 -18.54
N GLY A 2 41.78 18.94 -18.28
CA GLY A 2 40.82 17.81 -18.21
C GLY A 2 40.11 17.81 -16.88
N ILE A 3 38.80 17.94 -16.91
CA ILE A 3 37.93 17.79 -15.74
C ILE A 3 37.90 16.30 -15.40
N PHE A 4 38.68 15.90 -14.40
CA PHE A 4 38.59 14.56 -13.81
C PHE A 4 37.19 14.38 -13.20
N ARG A 5 36.27 13.77 -13.94
CA ARG A 5 35.06 13.17 -13.36
C ARG A 5 35.52 12.05 -12.42
N ARG A 6 35.61 12.33 -11.12
CA ARG A 6 35.73 11.26 -10.11
C ARG A 6 34.57 10.30 -10.37
N LYS A 7 34.90 9.06 -10.82
CA LYS A 7 33.94 7.96 -10.79
C LYS A 7 33.47 7.84 -9.35
N ARG A 8 32.14 8.06 -9.11
CA ARG A 8 31.56 7.65 -7.83
C ARG A 8 31.89 6.17 -7.64
N PRO A 9 32.33 5.76 -6.44
CA PRO A 9 32.45 4.32 -6.15
C PRO A 9 31.10 3.68 -6.47
N ALA A 10 31.12 2.48 -7.02
CA ALA A 10 29.89 1.71 -7.24
C ALA A 10 29.17 1.61 -5.90
N ALA A 11 27.90 1.95 -5.87
CA ALA A 11 27.09 1.79 -4.66
C ALA A 11 27.18 0.32 -4.22
N VAL A 12 27.45 0.10 -2.94
CA VAL A 12 27.41 -1.25 -2.37
C VAL A 12 25.95 -1.66 -2.40
N ALA A 13 25.64 -2.75 -3.10
CA ALA A 13 24.29 -3.32 -3.09
C ALA A 13 23.93 -3.70 -1.64
N ARG A 14 22.80 -3.23 -1.16
CA ARG A 14 22.28 -3.59 0.16
C ARG A 14 21.41 -4.83 0.00
N GLU A 15 21.50 -5.73 0.95
CA GLU A 15 20.51 -6.80 1.07
C GLU A 15 19.17 -6.19 1.44
N VAL A 16 18.14 -6.46 0.64
CA VAL A 16 16.80 -5.94 0.87
C VAL A 16 15.85 -7.04 1.30
N VAL A 17 14.99 -6.75 2.26
CA VAL A 17 13.93 -7.63 2.69
C VAL A 17 12.66 -7.25 1.91
N ARG A 18 12.10 -8.21 1.21
CA ARG A 18 10.88 -8.03 0.38
C ARG A 18 9.68 -8.79 0.93
N ASP A 19 9.83 -9.29 2.13
CA ASP A 19 8.73 -9.93 2.81
C ASP A 19 7.66 -8.88 3.19
N HIS A 20 6.39 -9.27 3.07
CA HIS A 20 5.24 -8.42 3.38
C HIS A 20 4.60 -8.76 4.72
N THR A 21 5.16 -9.69 5.48
CA THR A 21 4.68 -10.07 6.82
C THR A 21 5.15 -9.08 7.88
N TYR A 22 6.18 -8.30 7.57
CA TYR A 22 6.76 -7.26 8.43
C TYR A 22 7.15 -7.78 9.83
N ASP A 23 7.84 -8.93 9.86
CA ASP A 23 8.29 -9.63 11.07
C ASP A 23 7.14 -10.20 11.93
N ASP A 24 5.94 -10.42 11.42
CA ASP A 24 4.89 -11.19 12.10
C ASP A 24 5.16 -12.70 11.96
N ALA A 25 5.92 -13.27 12.90
CA ALA A 25 6.33 -14.68 12.86
C ALA A 25 5.14 -15.68 12.85
N ILE A 26 3.99 -15.28 13.40
CA ILE A 26 2.77 -16.11 13.35
C ILE A 26 2.21 -16.11 11.92
N LEU A 27 2.27 -14.98 11.26
CA LEU A 27 1.85 -14.83 9.88
C LEU A 27 2.78 -15.60 8.92
N ASP A 28 4.11 -15.58 9.15
CA ASP A 28 5.09 -16.34 8.38
C ASP A 28 4.75 -17.84 8.38
N ILE A 29 4.53 -18.41 9.58
CA ILE A 29 4.15 -19.81 9.72
C ILE A 29 2.82 -20.11 9.02
N ALA A 30 1.83 -19.24 9.16
CA ALA A 30 0.53 -19.46 8.53
C ALA A 30 0.59 -19.37 6.99
N ALA A 31 1.45 -18.50 6.45
CA ALA A 31 1.70 -18.39 5.01
C ALA A 31 2.36 -19.67 4.46
N GLU A 32 3.37 -20.18 5.14
CA GLU A 32 4.03 -21.46 4.79
C GLU A 32 3.05 -22.65 4.83
N GLU A 33 2.18 -22.71 5.84
CA GLU A 33 1.13 -23.75 5.93
C GLU A 33 0.13 -23.65 4.78
N MET A 34 -0.24 -22.42 4.37
CA MET A 34 -1.11 -22.23 3.22
C MET A 34 -0.47 -22.66 1.91
N ASP A 35 0.82 -22.36 1.70
CA ASP A 35 1.58 -22.83 0.55
C ASP A 35 1.68 -24.35 0.50
N ALA A 36 1.67 -25.01 1.68
CA ALA A 36 1.58 -26.46 1.80
C ALA A 36 0.16 -27.04 1.56
N GLY A 37 -0.83 -26.19 1.30
CA GLY A 37 -2.23 -26.58 1.06
C GLY A 37 -3.10 -26.67 2.31
N HIS A 38 -2.59 -26.22 3.48
CA HIS A 38 -3.33 -26.25 4.75
C HIS A 38 -4.16 -24.97 4.93
N LEU A 39 -5.13 -24.71 4.07
CA LEU A 39 -5.92 -23.48 4.01
C LEU A 39 -6.60 -23.06 5.34
N ARG A 40 -6.88 -24.04 6.23
CA ARG A 40 -7.48 -23.76 7.54
C ARG A 40 -6.52 -23.15 8.55
N ALA A 41 -5.21 -23.19 8.34
CA ALA A 41 -4.25 -22.54 9.22
C ALA A 41 -4.52 -21.03 9.34
N ALA A 42 -4.93 -20.40 8.23
CA ALA A 42 -5.28 -18.98 8.18
C ALA A 42 -6.42 -18.59 9.15
N THR A 43 -7.41 -19.47 9.39
CA THR A 43 -8.57 -19.12 10.24
C THR A 43 -8.18 -18.91 11.69
N THR A 44 -7.24 -19.69 12.21
CA THR A 44 -6.70 -19.53 13.58
C THR A 44 -6.03 -18.18 13.74
N VAL A 45 -5.14 -17.85 12.80
CA VAL A 45 -4.35 -16.61 12.81
C VAL A 45 -5.22 -15.37 12.65
N LEU A 46 -6.30 -15.46 11.86
CA LEU A 46 -7.28 -14.38 11.70
C LEU A 46 -8.20 -14.26 12.92
N ALA A 47 -8.61 -15.37 13.55
CA ALA A 47 -9.46 -15.35 14.73
C ALA A 47 -8.78 -14.68 15.93
N GLU A 48 -7.47 -14.87 16.10
CA GLU A 48 -6.69 -14.28 17.18
C GLU A 48 -6.65 -12.75 17.16
N CYS A 49 -6.78 -12.13 15.99
CA CYS A 49 -6.64 -10.69 15.80
C CYS A 49 -7.95 -9.96 15.45
N ARG A 50 -9.13 -10.55 15.74
CA ARG A 50 -10.45 -9.92 15.43
C ARG A 50 -10.65 -8.55 16.08
N GLU A 51 -10.06 -8.31 17.23
CA GLU A 51 -10.13 -7.02 17.95
C GLU A 51 -8.95 -6.09 17.60
N GLU A 52 -8.06 -6.48 16.68
CA GLU A 52 -6.88 -5.75 16.26
C GLU A 52 -6.94 -5.46 14.74
N PRO A 53 -7.73 -4.49 14.29
CA PRO A 53 -8.06 -4.32 12.87
C PRO A 53 -6.83 -4.10 11.98
N GLU A 54 -5.76 -3.46 12.46
CA GLU A 54 -4.54 -3.23 11.68
C GLU A 54 -3.74 -4.53 11.48
N VAL A 55 -3.61 -5.35 12.53
CA VAL A 55 -2.96 -6.67 12.46
C VAL A 55 -3.79 -7.58 11.56
N ARG A 56 -5.12 -7.59 11.75
CA ARG A 56 -6.04 -8.40 10.98
C ARG A 56 -6.02 -8.05 9.49
N ALA A 57 -5.96 -6.75 9.15
CA ALA A 57 -5.86 -6.31 7.78
C ALA A 57 -4.53 -6.73 7.13
N LEU A 58 -3.41 -6.66 7.86
CA LEU A 58 -2.13 -7.17 7.37
C LEU A 58 -2.21 -8.67 7.10
N ARG A 59 -2.66 -9.44 8.10
CA ARG A 59 -2.70 -10.90 8.02
C ARG A 59 -3.59 -11.38 6.88
N VAL A 60 -4.80 -10.82 6.73
CA VAL A 60 -5.70 -11.26 5.65
C VAL A 60 -5.18 -10.88 4.27
N GLU A 61 -4.47 -9.76 4.13
CA GLU A 61 -3.86 -9.37 2.86
C GLU A 61 -2.76 -10.34 2.43
N VAL A 62 -1.85 -10.69 3.32
CA VAL A 62 -0.78 -11.66 3.03
C VAL A 62 -1.37 -13.05 2.79
N LEU A 63 -2.22 -13.56 3.68
CA LEU A 63 -2.85 -14.87 3.50
C LEU A 63 -3.70 -14.94 2.25
N GLY A 64 -4.32 -13.83 1.83
CA GLY A 64 -5.04 -13.73 0.57
C GLY A 64 -4.13 -13.83 -0.66
N GLU A 65 -2.87 -13.40 -0.59
CA GLU A 65 -1.87 -13.59 -1.63
C GLU A 65 -1.47 -15.07 -1.74
N HIS A 66 -1.22 -15.74 -0.62
CA HIS A 66 -0.96 -17.18 -0.57
C HIS A 66 -2.17 -18.06 -0.91
N ALA A 67 -3.38 -17.46 -0.89
CA ALA A 67 -4.63 -18.12 -1.30
C ALA A 67 -4.94 -17.99 -2.80
N ILE A 68 -4.08 -17.37 -3.61
CA ILE A 68 -4.29 -17.25 -5.07
C ILE A 68 -4.36 -18.66 -5.70
N GLY A 69 -5.44 -18.92 -6.44
CA GLY A 69 -5.73 -20.23 -7.01
C GLY A 69 -6.64 -21.10 -6.15
N HIS A 70 -6.89 -20.73 -4.88
CA HIS A 70 -7.72 -21.47 -3.92
C HIS A 70 -9.01 -20.73 -3.52
N ALA A 71 -9.35 -19.60 -4.15
CA ALA A 71 -10.50 -18.79 -3.75
C ALA A 71 -11.85 -19.53 -3.81
N ASP A 72 -12.08 -20.32 -4.86
CA ASP A 72 -13.30 -21.12 -5.00
C ASP A 72 -13.37 -22.25 -3.93
N GLU A 73 -12.24 -22.88 -3.58
CA GLU A 73 -12.15 -23.89 -2.52
C GLU A 73 -12.43 -23.28 -1.13
N LEU A 74 -11.82 -22.13 -0.83
CA LEU A 74 -12.10 -21.39 0.41
C LEU A 74 -13.57 -20.99 0.53
N LEU A 75 -14.20 -20.59 -0.58
CA LEU A 75 -15.61 -20.28 -0.62
C LEU A 75 -16.49 -21.47 -0.26
N GLU A 76 -16.18 -22.67 -0.79
CA GLU A 76 -16.92 -23.88 -0.44
C GLU A 76 -16.70 -24.27 1.03
N LEU A 77 -15.49 -24.11 1.56
CA LEU A 77 -15.21 -24.31 2.99
C LEU A 77 -16.01 -23.33 3.87
N ALA A 78 -16.10 -22.06 3.46
CA ALA A 78 -16.87 -21.05 4.16
C ALA A 78 -18.36 -21.36 4.20
N LYS A 79 -18.94 -21.79 3.08
CA LYS A 79 -20.35 -22.23 2.99
C LYS A 79 -20.66 -23.43 3.89
N GLY A 80 -19.72 -24.37 3.97
CA GLY A 80 -19.90 -25.59 4.78
C GLY A 80 -19.77 -25.37 6.28
N ASN A 81 -19.03 -24.34 6.71
CA ASN A 81 -18.67 -24.10 8.11
C ASN A 81 -19.35 -22.86 8.71
N GLY A 82 -19.61 -21.82 7.90
CA GLY A 82 -20.14 -20.54 8.40
C GLY A 82 -19.13 -19.70 9.16
N ASP A 83 -17.82 -20.03 9.11
CA ASP A 83 -16.76 -19.32 9.79
C ASP A 83 -16.53 -17.94 9.13
N PRO A 84 -16.63 -16.83 9.89
CA PRO A 84 -16.42 -15.47 9.34
C PRO A 84 -15.03 -15.25 8.75
N ASP A 85 -14.00 -15.92 9.27
CA ASP A 85 -12.64 -15.78 8.77
C ASP A 85 -12.42 -16.50 7.45
N LEU A 86 -13.12 -17.62 7.21
CA LEU A 86 -13.15 -18.26 5.89
C LEU A 86 -13.87 -17.40 4.87
N TRP A 87 -14.99 -16.78 5.23
CA TRP A 87 -15.68 -15.85 4.34
C TRP A 87 -14.80 -14.65 3.96
N LEU A 88 -14.11 -14.05 4.94
CA LEU A 88 -13.20 -12.95 4.72
C LEU A 88 -12.03 -13.37 3.82
N LEU A 89 -11.41 -14.52 4.12
CA LEU A 89 -10.26 -15.02 3.35
C LEU A 89 -10.65 -15.37 1.90
N ALA A 90 -11.79 -16.05 1.70
CA ALA A 90 -12.28 -16.37 0.35
C ALA A 90 -12.52 -15.11 -0.48
N GLY A 91 -13.17 -14.11 0.11
CA GLY A 91 -13.39 -12.82 -0.55
C GLY A 91 -12.07 -12.10 -0.88
N THR A 92 -11.13 -12.10 0.04
CA THR A 92 -9.79 -11.49 -0.16
C THR A 92 -9.01 -12.25 -1.24
N ALA A 93 -9.04 -13.59 -1.25
CA ALA A 93 -8.40 -14.40 -2.28
C ALA A 93 -8.92 -14.05 -3.68
N PHE A 94 -10.24 -13.92 -3.87
CA PHE A 94 -10.79 -13.45 -5.15
C PHE A 94 -10.30 -12.04 -5.52
N VAL A 95 -10.17 -11.13 -4.57
CA VAL A 95 -9.60 -9.80 -4.83
C VAL A 95 -8.17 -9.94 -5.31
N ARG A 96 -7.31 -10.71 -4.62
CA ARG A 96 -5.91 -10.91 -4.98
C ARG A 96 -5.74 -11.61 -6.33
N GLU A 97 -6.49 -12.68 -6.59
CA GLU A 97 -6.51 -13.35 -7.89
C GLU A 97 -6.87 -12.39 -9.03
N ALA A 98 -7.91 -11.59 -8.84
CA ALA A 98 -8.32 -10.63 -9.85
C ALA A 98 -7.20 -9.62 -10.16
N TRP A 99 -6.60 -9.01 -9.13
CA TRP A 99 -5.52 -8.05 -9.33
C TRP A 99 -4.26 -8.69 -9.91
N ALA A 100 -3.94 -9.95 -9.58
CA ALA A 100 -2.86 -10.71 -10.20
C ALA A 100 -3.15 -10.94 -11.71
N ILE A 101 -4.39 -11.28 -12.08
CA ILE A 101 -4.80 -11.41 -13.48
C ILE A 101 -4.65 -10.08 -14.23
N ARG A 102 -5.04 -8.96 -13.64
CA ARG A 102 -4.90 -7.63 -14.23
C ARG A 102 -3.44 -7.25 -14.43
N GLY A 103 -2.59 -7.56 -13.44
CA GLY A 103 -1.19 -7.13 -13.39
C GLY A 103 -1.03 -5.63 -13.11
N SER A 104 0.22 -5.19 -12.99
CA SER A 104 0.61 -3.80 -12.69
C SER A 104 0.56 -2.86 -13.91
N GLY A 105 0.40 -3.40 -15.13
CA GLY A 105 0.40 -2.62 -16.38
C GLY A 105 -0.72 -1.59 -16.45
N ARG A 106 -0.53 -0.58 -17.33
CA ARG A 106 -1.58 0.43 -17.63
C ARG A 106 -2.82 -0.24 -18.22
N ALA A 107 -3.99 0.36 -18.00
CA ALA A 107 -5.27 -0.19 -18.44
C ALA A 107 -5.34 -0.43 -19.97
N ASP A 108 -4.70 0.42 -20.77
CA ASP A 108 -4.62 0.32 -22.23
C ASP A 108 -3.73 -0.84 -22.71
N SER A 109 -2.80 -1.32 -21.88
CA SER A 109 -1.95 -2.48 -22.17
C SER A 109 -2.58 -3.82 -21.82
N VAL A 110 -3.70 -3.84 -21.10
CA VAL A 110 -4.41 -5.05 -20.67
C VAL A 110 -5.45 -5.45 -21.74
N GLY A 111 -5.34 -6.67 -22.28
CA GLY A 111 -6.27 -7.17 -23.30
C GLY A 111 -7.71 -7.32 -22.80
N LYS A 112 -8.69 -7.16 -23.69
CA LYS A 112 -10.14 -7.22 -23.36
C LYS A 112 -10.56 -8.51 -22.63
N ASP A 113 -10.00 -9.66 -23.02
CA ASP A 113 -10.32 -10.95 -22.39
C ASP A 113 -9.81 -11.01 -20.95
N ARG A 114 -8.63 -10.44 -20.69
CA ARG A 114 -8.07 -10.34 -19.35
C ARG A 114 -8.94 -9.46 -18.45
N PHE A 115 -9.45 -8.33 -18.97
CA PHE A 115 -10.41 -7.50 -18.23
C PHE A 115 -11.72 -8.21 -17.92
N LYS A 116 -12.24 -9.03 -18.86
CA LYS A 116 -13.44 -9.82 -18.61
C LYS A 116 -13.24 -10.79 -17.44
N VAL A 117 -12.11 -11.49 -17.40
CA VAL A 117 -11.77 -12.39 -16.28
C VAL A 117 -11.58 -11.61 -15.00
N PHE A 118 -10.83 -10.51 -15.02
CA PHE A 118 -10.63 -9.61 -13.88
C PHE A 118 -11.95 -9.18 -13.23
N PHE A 119 -12.87 -8.61 -14.01
CA PHE A 119 -14.17 -8.19 -13.49
C PHE A 119 -15.04 -9.38 -13.02
N GLY A 120 -14.95 -10.51 -13.70
CA GLY A 120 -15.66 -11.73 -13.30
C GLY A 120 -15.20 -12.23 -11.93
N THR A 121 -13.89 -12.28 -11.71
CA THR A 121 -13.29 -12.72 -10.45
C THR A 121 -13.57 -11.72 -9.32
N LEU A 122 -13.43 -10.40 -9.55
CA LEU A 122 -13.77 -9.40 -8.53
C LEU A 122 -15.24 -9.47 -8.08
N ARG A 123 -16.18 -9.72 -8.99
CA ARG A 123 -17.59 -9.87 -8.62
C ARG A 123 -17.82 -11.04 -7.68
N LYS A 124 -17.05 -12.12 -7.79
CA LYS A 124 -17.13 -13.27 -6.86
C LYS A 124 -16.72 -12.88 -5.44
N ALA A 125 -15.85 -11.88 -5.26
CA ALA A 125 -15.40 -11.42 -3.95
C ALA A 125 -16.50 -10.76 -3.12
N VAL A 126 -17.46 -10.09 -3.78
CA VAL A 126 -18.42 -9.19 -3.11
C VAL A 126 -19.31 -9.93 -2.12
N GLY A 127 -19.88 -11.08 -2.52
CA GLY A 127 -20.76 -11.88 -1.66
C GLY A 127 -20.07 -12.37 -0.38
N PRO A 128 -18.95 -13.08 -0.47
CA PRO A 128 -18.18 -13.52 0.69
C PRO A 128 -17.78 -12.40 1.65
N LEU A 129 -17.35 -11.24 1.14
CA LEU A 129 -16.98 -10.11 1.97
C LEU A 129 -18.17 -9.52 2.73
N HIS A 130 -19.35 -9.46 2.11
CA HIS A 130 -20.57 -9.05 2.81
C HIS A 130 -21.01 -10.05 3.88
N GLU A 131 -20.88 -11.37 3.64
CA GLU A 131 -21.16 -12.37 4.68
C GLU A 131 -20.18 -12.24 5.85
N ALA A 132 -18.88 -12.04 5.60
CA ALA A 132 -17.91 -11.77 6.65
C ALA A 132 -18.29 -10.52 7.49
N ALA A 133 -18.65 -9.40 6.82
CA ALA A 133 -19.07 -8.17 7.47
C ALA A 133 -20.35 -8.33 8.29
N LYS A 134 -21.27 -9.16 7.84
CA LYS A 134 -22.53 -9.49 8.54
C LYS A 134 -22.27 -10.33 9.79
N LEU A 135 -21.38 -11.32 9.71
CA LEU A 135 -21.04 -12.22 10.82
C LEU A 135 -20.21 -11.51 11.90
N LEU A 136 -19.35 -10.56 11.51
CA LEU A 136 -18.55 -9.74 12.41
C LEU A 136 -18.84 -8.23 12.17
N PRO A 137 -19.97 -7.69 12.68
CA PRO A 137 -20.43 -6.34 12.32
C PRO A 137 -19.50 -5.20 12.74
N ARG A 138 -18.58 -5.45 13.70
CA ARG A 138 -17.59 -4.46 14.15
C ARG A 138 -16.27 -4.52 13.37
N ASP A 139 -16.09 -5.55 12.53
CA ASP A 139 -14.88 -5.72 11.75
C ASP A 139 -14.85 -4.73 10.56
N ALA A 140 -13.81 -3.92 10.48
CA ALA A 140 -13.59 -2.98 9.37
C ALA A 140 -12.94 -3.66 8.15
N VAL A 141 -12.29 -4.81 8.34
CA VAL A 141 -11.43 -5.42 7.31
C VAL A 141 -12.20 -5.95 6.10
N PRO A 142 -13.38 -6.60 6.24
CA PRO A 142 -14.19 -6.97 5.09
C PRO A 142 -14.57 -5.76 4.22
N TRP A 143 -14.86 -4.62 4.86
CA TRP A 143 -15.19 -3.36 4.16
C TRP A 143 -13.97 -2.78 3.44
N ALA A 144 -12.75 -2.89 4.01
CA ALA A 144 -11.52 -2.48 3.34
C ALA A 144 -11.25 -3.34 2.08
N GLN A 145 -11.53 -4.64 2.12
CA GLN A 145 -11.44 -5.52 0.95
C GLN A 145 -12.54 -5.20 -0.08
N LEU A 146 -13.77 -4.88 0.34
CA LEU A 146 -14.84 -4.38 -0.54
C LEU A 146 -14.46 -3.06 -1.21
N GLN A 147 -13.76 -2.16 -0.50
CA GLN A 147 -13.24 -0.92 -1.09
C GLN A 147 -12.24 -1.21 -2.22
N THR A 148 -11.34 -2.17 -2.03
CA THR A 148 -10.37 -2.60 -3.05
C THR A 148 -11.06 -3.27 -4.24
N ALA A 149 -12.08 -4.10 -3.99
CA ALA A 149 -12.91 -4.68 -5.03
C ALA A 149 -13.70 -3.60 -5.80
N GLY A 150 -14.30 -2.64 -5.09
CA GLY A 150 -15.05 -1.52 -5.67
C GLY A 150 -14.22 -0.59 -6.53
N LEU A 151 -12.94 -0.36 -6.17
CA LEU A 151 -11.98 0.34 -7.01
C LEU A 151 -11.82 -0.36 -8.36
N GLY A 152 -11.53 -1.66 -8.34
CA GLY A 152 -11.34 -2.46 -9.56
C GLY A 152 -12.62 -2.63 -10.38
N LEU A 153 -13.77 -2.82 -9.74
CA LEU A 153 -15.08 -2.90 -10.40
C LEU A 153 -15.56 -1.56 -10.95
N GLN A 154 -14.87 -0.46 -10.63
CA GLN A 154 -15.23 0.89 -11.04
C GLN A 154 -16.68 1.27 -10.65
N VAL A 155 -17.11 0.82 -9.45
CA VAL A 155 -18.42 1.23 -8.93
C VAL A 155 -18.50 2.76 -8.81
N ASP A 156 -19.71 3.32 -8.77
CA ASP A 156 -19.88 4.76 -8.71
C ASP A 156 -19.31 5.39 -7.41
N ARG A 157 -19.26 6.70 -7.39
CA ARG A 157 -18.66 7.44 -6.28
C ARG A 157 -19.47 7.28 -4.99
N GLU A 158 -20.79 7.23 -5.09
CA GLU A 158 -21.67 7.11 -3.93
C GLU A 158 -21.45 5.78 -3.21
N GLN A 159 -21.36 4.68 -3.96
CA GLN A 159 -21.05 3.35 -3.42
C GLN A 159 -19.67 3.31 -2.77
N LYS A 160 -18.64 3.93 -3.40
CA LYS A 160 -17.31 4.04 -2.81
C LYS A 160 -17.31 4.84 -1.50
N ASP A 161 -18.11 5.91 -1.43
CA ASP A 161 -18.23 6.76 -0.25
C ASP A 161 -19.02 6.05 0.86
N GLU A 162 -20.00 5.21 0.53
CA GLU A 162 -20.71 4.35 1.49
C GLU A 162 -19.77 3.35 2.15
N VAL A 163 -19.00 2.62 1.36
CA VAL A 163 -18.02 1.66 1.88
C VAL A 163 -16.98 2.37 2.76
N TRP A 164 -16.53 3.57 2.38
CA TRP A 164 -15.62 4.35 3.22
C TRP A 164 -16.25 4.71 4.57
N ARG A 165 -17.53 5.11 4.61
CA ARG A 165 -18.24 5.40 5.87
C ARG A 165 -18.33 4.19 6.78
N GLU A 166 -18.54 2.98 6.22
CA GLU A 166 -18.55 1.73 6.97
C GLU A 166 -17.18 1.44 7.60
N ILE A 167 -16.08 1.68 6.87
CA ILE A 167 -14.72 1.53 7.39
C ILE A 167 -14.45 2.54 8.51
N ALA A 168 -14.67 3.83 8.22
CA ALA A 168 -14.32 4.92 9.12
C ALA A 168 -15.09 4.85 10.45
N SER A 169 -16.33 4.34 10.45
CA SER A 169 -17.12 4.13 11.65
C SER A 169 -16.60 3.03 12.57
N ARG A 170 -15.83 2.06 12.04
CA ARG A 170 -15.29 0.90 12.79
C ARG A 170 -13.83 1.10 13.16
N CYS A 171 -13.02 1.58 12.23
CA CYS A 171 -11.60 1.84 12.42
C CYS A 171 -11.19 3.08 11.60
N PRO A 172 -11.28 4.29 12.19
CA PRO A 172 -11.04 5.54 11.47
C PRO A 172 -9.60 5.75 11.00
N THR A 173 -8.66 4.93 11.47
CA THR A 173 -7.23 5.01 11.12
C THR A 173 -6.72 3.79 10.37
N LEU A 174 -7.61 2.92 9.86
CA LEU A 174 -7.22 1.67 9.19
C LEU A 174 -6.31 1.98 7.98
N TYR A 175 -5.03 1.72 8.14
CA TYR A 175 -3.97 2.12 7.21
C TYR A 175 -4.21 1.66 5.76
N PRO A 176 -4.47 0.37 5.46
CA PRO A 176 -4.69 -0.07 4.09
C PRO A 176 -5.96 0.51 3.47
N ALA A 177 -6.96 0.82 4.28
CA ALA A 177 -8.17 1.45 3.78
C ALA A 177 -7.92 2.92 3.41
N HIS A 178 -7.12 3.66 4.18
CA HIS A 178 -6.67 5.00 3.81
C HIS A 178 -5.87 4.99 2.51
N TRP A 179 -4.96 4.03 2.35
CA TRP A 179 -4.19 3.84 1.13
C TRP A 179 -5.10 3.65 -0.09
N THR A 180 -6.04 2.70 0.00
CA THR A 180 -6.98 2.44 -1.11
C THR A 180 -7.90 3.64 -1.36
N ARG A 181 -8.35 4.34 -0.29
CA ARG A 181 -9.16 5.56 -0.44
C ARG A 181 -8.42 6.66 -1.17
N LEU A 182 -7.15 6.86 -0.85
CA LEU A 182 -6.30 7.83 -1.54
C LEU A 182 -6.19 7.50 -3.03
N GLN A 183 -6.01 6.21 -3.39
CA GLN A 183 -6.02 5.77 -4.79
C GLN A 183 -7.37 6.07 -5.48
N ILE A 184 -8.50 5.80 -4.82
CA ILE A 184 -9.85 6.10 -5.34
C ILE A 184 -10.01 7.59 -5.68
N LEU A 185 -9.35 8.46 -4.91
CA LEU A 185 -9.41 9.91 -5.07
C LEU A 185 -8.38 10.45 -6.08
N ALA A 186 -7.44 9.63 -6.55
CA ALA A 186 -6.47 10.03 -7.54
C ALA A 186 -7.11 10.25 -8.94
N ALA A 187 -6.54 11.15 -9.73
CA ALA A 187 -7.05 11.48 -11.07
C ALA A 187 -7.18 10.27 -11.99
N LYS A 188 -6.23 9.32 -11.92
CA LYS A 188 -6.27 8.05 -12.69
C LYS A 188 -7.50 7.17 -12.42
N TRP A 189 -8.23 7.41 -11.32
CA TRP A 189 -9.44 6.69 -10.93
C TRP A 189 -10.69 7.59 -10.89
N GLY A 190 -10.61 8.79 -11.50
CA GLY A 190 -11.74 9.71 -11.66
C GLY A 190 -11.93 10.72 -10.53
N GLY A 191 -10.94 10.86 -9.65
CA GLY A 191 -10.84 11.97 -8.69
C GLY A 191 -9.95 13.10 -9.20
N SER A 192 -9.30 13.82 -8.29
CA SER A 192 -8.33 14.87 -8.63
C SER A 192 -7.18 14.94 -7.62
N ALA A 193 -6.10 15.63 -8.00
CA ALA A 193 -4.98 15.88 -7.11
C ALA A 193 -5.43 16.66 -5.84
N GLU A 194 -6.36 17.59 -6.00
CA GLU A 194 -6.92 18.40 -4.89
C GLU A 194 -7.73 17.53 -3.93
N GLU A 195 -8.62 16.66 -4.44
CA GLU A 195 -9.40 15.74 -3.60
C GLU A 195 -8.50 14.78 -2.83
N MET A 196 -7.50 14.21 -3.52
CA MET A 196 -6.54 13.29 -2.96
C MET A 196 -5.70 13.97 -1.85
N MET A 197 -5.19 15.17 -2.11
CA MET A 197 -4.40 15.93 -1.14
C MET A 197 -5.25 16.36 0.06
N ALA A 198 -6.49 16.82 -0.16
CA ALA A 198 -7.41 17.18 0.92
C ALA A 198 -7.70 15.97 1.83
N PHE A 199 -7.87 14.78 1.26
CA PHE A 199 -8.04 13.55 2.03
C PHE A 199 -6.78 13.19 2.82
N ALA A 200 -5.59 13.27 2.20
CA ALA A 200 -4.33 12.99 2.87
C ALA A 200 -4.09 13.93 4.06
N GLN A 201 -4.33 15.23 3.87
CA GLN A 201 -4.22 16.23 4.94
C GLN A 201 -5.26 15.98 6.04
N GLY A 202 -6.51 15.68 5.68
CA GLY A 202 -7.55 15.31 6.65
C GLY A 202 -7.19 14.06 7.46
N SER A 203 -6.51 13.09 6.83
CA SER A 203 -5.98 11.89 7.52
C SER A 203 -4.90 12.26 8.53
N VAL A 204 -3.99 13.17 8.17
CA VAL A 204 -2.97 13.69 9.11
C VAL A 204 -3.64 14.43 10.27
N ASP A 205 -4.60 15.30 9.99
CA ASP A 205 -5.25 16.13 11.02
C ASP A 205 -6.01 15.26 12.03
N ALA A 206 -6.73 14.23 11.54
CA ALA A 206 -7.54 13.33 12.37
C ALA A 206 -6.72 12.25 13.09
N ALA A 207 -5.53 11.91 12.60
CA ALA A 207 -4.69 10.87 13.18
C ALA A 207 -4.31 11.20 14.64
N PRO A 208 -4.39 10.24 15.58
CA PRO A 208 -3.78 10.43 16.88
C PRO A 208 -2.24 10.50 16.74
N PRO A 209 -1.55 11.18 17.68
CA PRO A 209 -0.09 11.13 17.75
C PRO A 209 0.42 9.67 17.75
N GLY A 210 1.55 9.40 17.08
CA GLY A 210 2.13 8.07 16.99
C GLY A 210 1.49 7.14 15.95
N ASN A 211 0.46 7.58 15.22
CA ASN A 211 -0.20 6.73 14.23
C ASN A 211 0.42 6.92 12.83
N PRO A 212 0.90 5.84 12.16
CA PRO A 212 1.57 5.92 10.87
C PRO A 212 0.63 6.27 9.70
N VAL A 213 -0.69 6.37 9.89
CA VAL A 213 -1.63 6.80 8.84
C VAL A 213 -1.30 8.20 8.30
N VAL A 214 -0.55 9.00 9.05
CA VAL A 214 0.01 10.29 8.57
C VAL A 214 0.90 10.14 7.33
N ALA A 215 1.38 8.93 7.05
CA ALA A 215 2.14 8.62 5.83
C ALA A 215 1.31 8.70 4.55
N MET A 216 -0.02 8.87 4.66
CA MET A 216 -0.87 9.19 3.51
C MET A 216 -0.49 10.52 2.86
N LEU A 217 0.11 11.46 3.62
CA LEU A 217 0.57 12.74 3.06
C LEU A 217 1.74 12.56 2.08
N PRO A 218 2.89 11.96 2.46
CA PRO A 218 3.93 11.69 1.49
C PRO A 218 3.46 10.73 0.36
N LEU A 219 2.53 9.80 0.60
CA LEU A 219 1.96 8.97 -0.47
C LEU A 219 1.24 9.83 -1.50
N ALA A 220 0.39 10.78 -1.08
CA ALA A 220 -0.29 11.72 -1.99
C ALA A 220 0.71 12.54 -2.81
N HIS A 221 1.79 13.00 -2.19
CA HIS A 221 2.86 13.69 -2.90
C HIS A 221 3.55 12.80 -3.94
N PHE A 222 3.78 11.53 -3.65
CA PHE A 222 4.34 10.60 -4.64
C PHE A 222 3.41 10.38 -5.82
N GLU A 223 2.11 10.25 -5.60
CA GLU A 223 1.12 10.10 -6.69
C GLU A 223 1.08 11.35 -7.59
N ILE A 224 1.06 12.55 -6.99
CA ILE A 224 1.08 13.81 -7.75
C ILE A 224 2.43 14.00 -8.47
N PHE A 225 3.53 13.65 -7.82
CA PHE A 225 4.85 13.68 -8.44
C PHE A 225 4.90 12.77 -9.67
N LEU A 226 4.41 11.55 -9.56
CA LEU A 226 4.38 10.58 -10.65
C LEU A 226 3.55 11.09 -11.83
N GLU A 227 2.35 11.61 -11.57
CA GLU A 227 1.47 12.18 -12.60
C GLU A 227 2.18 13.33 -13.36
N GLN A 228 2.71 14.31 -12.63
CA GLN A 228 3.43 15.44 -13.23
C GLN A 228 4.70 15.00 -13.97
N PHE A 229 5.36 13.95 -13.49
CA PHE A 229 6.55 13.40 -14.12
C PHE A 229 6.20 12.69 -15.42
N GLU A 230 5.13 11.88 -15.46
CA GLU A 230 4.62 11.24 -16.67
C GLU A 230 4.21 12.26 -17.72
N ASP A 231 3.50 13.32 -17.34
CA ASP A 231 3.15 14.43 -18.23
C ASP A 231 4.39 15.11 -18.83
N ALA A 232 5.41 15.34 -18.02
CA ALA A 232 6.66 15.93 -18.48
C ALA A 232 7.42 15.00 -19.44
N VAL A 233 7.38 13.68 -19.21
CA VAL A 233 7.95 12.67 -20.12
C VAL A 233 7.19 12.63 -21.44
N GLN A 234 5.86 12.60 -21.41
CA GLN A 234 5.02 12.63 -22.62
C GLN A 234 5.25 13.92 -23.45
N ALA A 235 5.37 15.06 -22.74
CA ALA A 235 5.70 16.34 -23.36
C ALA A 235 7.18 16.46 -23.80
N ARG A 236 8.01 15.45 -23.57
CA ARG A 236 9.47 15.42 -23.84
C ARG A 236 10.21 16.64 -23.27
N SER A 237 9.78 17.11 -22.11
CA SER A 237 10.33 18.34 -21.50
C SER A 237 11.42 18.02 -20.48
N ALA A 238 12.67 17.91 -20.94
CA ALA A 238 13.82 17.64 -20.06
C ALA A 238 13.96 18.67 -18.92
N LEU A 239 13.59 19.95 -19.17
CA LEU A 239 13.64 20.98 -18.14
C LEU A 239 12.61 20.76 -17.02
N LYS A 240 11.35 20.35 -17.37
CA LYS A 240 10.33 20.02 -16.37
C LYS A 240 10.73 18.78 -15.56
N ILE A 241 11.21 17.73 -16.22
CA ILE A 241 11.71 16.51 -15.57
C ILE A 241 12.79 16.83 -14.55
N ALA A 242 13.83 17.62 -14.95
CA ALA A 242 14.90 18.03 -14.07
C ALA A 242 14.38 18.88 -12.90
N GLY A 243 13.47 19.81 -13.18
CA GLY A 243 12.85 20.67 -12.16
C GLY A 243 12.05 19.89 -11.12
N LEU A 244 11.26 18.88 -11.55
CA LEU A 244 10.52 18.00 -10.66
C LEU A 244 11.48 17.19 -9.77
N LYS A 245 12.44 16.49 -10.36
CA LYS A 245 13.42 15.69 -9.59
C LYS A 245 14.17 16.49 -8.54
N MET A 246 14.53 17.74 -8.84
CA MET A 246 15.36 18.57 -7.96
C MET A 246 14.57 19.34 -6.90
N ARG A 247 13.30 19.65 -7.13
CA ARG A 247 12.60 20.66 -6.33
C ARG A 247 11.25 20.24 -5.77
N TYR A 248 10.63 19.17 -6.27
CA TYR A 248 9.28 18.82 -5.84
C TYR A 248 9.24 18.55 -4.33
N PHE A 249 9.96 17.56 -3.86
CA PHE A 249 9.94 17.20 -2.43
C PHE A 249 10.57 18.25 -1.53
N SER A 250 11.60 19.00 -2.00
CA SER A 250 12.15 20.11 -1.23
C SER A 250 11.15 21.23 -0.97
N ARG A 251 10.19 21.48 -1.88
CA ARG A 251 9.14 22.48 -1.70
C ARG A 251 8.08 22.04 -0.70
N HIS A 252 7.84 20.73 -0.61
CA HIS A 252 6.83 20.13 0.25
C HIS A 252 7.41 19.55 1.55
N ARG A 253 8.72 19.79 1.78
CA ARG A 253 9.44 19.21 2.91
C ARG A 253 8.81 19.55 4.25
N ASP A 254 8.40 20.80 4.47
CA ASP A 254 7.99 21.26 5.78
C ASP A 254 6.62 20.68 6.19
N GLU A 255 5.69 20.50 5.25
CA GLU A 255 4.41 19.83 5.53
C GLU A 255 4.60 18.33 5.75
N ILE A 256 5.46 17.66 4.97
CA ILE A 256 5.82 16.25 5.17
C ILE A 256 6.53 16.07 6.53
N ALA A 257 7.39 17.03 6.91
CA ALA A 257 8.06 17.00 8.20
C ALA A 257 7.08 17.14 9.37
N ALA A 258 6.08 18.03 9.27
CA ALA A 258 5.04 18.16 10.30
C ALA A 258 4.24 16.86 10.49
N ALA A 259 3.93 16.13 9.41
CA ALA A 259 3.28 14.82 9.50
C ALA A 259 4.20 13.76 10.17
N ALA A 260 5.49 13.74 9.82
CA ALA A 260 6.45 12.85 10.46
C ALA A 260 6.61 13.18 11.95
N ASP A 261 6.72 14.46 12.31
CA ASP A 261 6.87 14.91 13.70
C ASP A 261 5.62 14.53 14.53
N LYS A 262 4.41 14.52 13.94
CA LYS A 262 3.19 14.03 14.59
C LYS A 262 3.24 12.54 14.87
N TRP A 263 3.78 11.74 13.94
CA TRP A 263 3.99 10.31 14.17
C TRP A 263 5.01 10.07 15.28
N ASP A 264 6.08 10.85 15.29
CA ASP A 264 7.16 10.74 16.26
C ASP A 264 6.80 11.21 17.66
N ALA A 265 5.72 11.98 17.83
CA ALA A 265 5.33 12.57 19.11
C ALA A 265 4.95 11.52 20.17
N GLU A 266 4.47 10.36 19.77
CA GLU A 266 4.23 9.21 20.65
C GLU A 266 4.88 7.94 20.07
N SER A 267 6.21 7.90 20.01
CA SER A 267 6.93 6.72 19.56
C SER A 267 6.85 5.61 20.60
N GLY A 268 6.48 4.40 20.18
CA GLY A 268 6.60 3.22 21.04
C GLY A 268 5.51 2.17 20.95
N LYS A 269 4.37 2.42 20.32
CA LYS A 269 3.42 1.34 20.03
C LYS A 269 3.79 0.70 18.69
N PRO A 270 4.12 -0.60 18.67
CA PRO A 270 4.31 -1.32 17.41
C PRO A 270 3.04 -1.18 16.56
N HIS A 271 3.23 -0.83 15.28
CA HIS A 271 2.13 -0.81 14.33
C HIS A 271 2.51 -1.66 13.13
N PRO A 272 1.66 -2.58 12.66
CA PRO A 272 2.02 -3.53 11.61
C PRO A 272 2.40 -2.86 10.28
N ARG A 273 1.99 -1.61 10.06
CA ARG A 273 2.33 -0.83 8.87
C ARG A 273 3.45 0.19 9.06
N ALA A 274 4.15 0.17 10.21
CA ALA A 274 5.21 1.13 10.48
C ALA A 274 6.35 1.06 9.45
N LEU A 275 6.78 -0.15 9.06
CA LEU A 275 7.82 -0.35 8.06
C LEU A 275 7.40 0.23 6.69
N GLN A 276 6.15 0.04 6.30
CA GLN A 276 5.60 0.61 5.06
C GLN A 276 5.57 2.15 5.11
N ALA A 277 5.14 2.72 6.23
CA ALA A 277 5.14 4.18 6.42
C ALA A 277 6.55 4.76 6.40
N HIS A 278 7.52 4.08 7.03
CA HIS A 278 8.93 4.50 6.99
C HIS A 278 9.48 4.58 5.55
N ASN A 279 9.08 3.66 4.65
CA ASN A 279 9.47 3.72 3.23
C ASN A 279 9.05 5.05 2.58
N LEU A 280 7.80 5.48 2.81
CA LEU A 280 7.28 6.72 2.23
C LEU A 280 8.04 7.95 2.73
N PHE A 281 8.24 8.06 4.04
CA PHE A 281 8.98 9.17 4.62
C PHE A 281 10.46 9.14 4.25
N ALA A 282 11.10 7.97 4.26
CA ALA A 282 12.51 7.82 3.88
C ALA A 282 12.78 8.33 2.47
N ALA A 283 11.97 7.89 1.50
CA ALA A 283 12.10 8.33 0.12
C ALA A 283 11.79 9.83 -0.04
N ALA A 284 10.72 10.33 0.60
CA ALA A 284 10.36 11.76 0.51
C ALA A 284 11.47 12.66 1.05
N PHE A 285 12.02 12.35 2.24
CA PHE A 285 13.11 13.14 2.81
C PHE A 285 14.44 12.97 2.07
N ALA A 286 14.72 11.78 1.52
CA ALA A 286 15.90 11.58 0.68
C ALA A 286 15.83 12.45 -0.60
N LEU A 287 14.66 12.55 -1.23
CA LEU A 287 14.42 13.41 -2.39
C LEU A 287 14.36 14.90 -2.03
N ALA A 288 13.99 15.24 -0.80
CA ALA A 288 14.03 16.61 -0.27
C ALA A 288 15.42 17.06 0.20
N ASP A 289 16.42 16.16 0.18
CA ASP A 289 17.78 16.35 0.74
C ASP A 289 17.78 16.71 2.24
N ASP A 290 16.79 16.21 2.98
CA ASP A 290 16.71 16.31 4.45
C ASP A 290 17.43 15.11 5.08
N ALA A 291 18.75 15.21 5.21
CA ALA A 291 19.60 14.12 5.64
C ALA A 291 19.25 13.55 7.03
N PRO A 292 18.95 14.35 8.07
CA PRO A 292 18.60 13.82 9.39
C PRO A 292 17.32 12.97 9.37
N ARG A 293 16.25 13.45 8.72
CA ARG A 293 14.98 12.73 8.63
C ARG A 293 15.08 11.54 7.69
N ALA A 294 15.75 11.66 6.54
CA ALA A 294 16.01 10.55 5.63
C ALA A 294 16.72 9.40 6.37
N LYS A 295 17.82 9.70 7.08
CA LYS A 295 18.55 8.70 7.87
C LYS A 295 17.66 8.00 8.90
N ARG A 296 16.86 8.77 9.65
CA ARG A 296 15.97 8.24 10.68
C ARG A 296 14.99 7.23 10.10
N HIS A 297 14.29 7.59 9.02
CA HIS A 297 13.30 6.71 8.42
C HIS A 297 13.93 5.54 7.66
N LEU A 298 15.09 5.70 7.03
CA LEU A 298 15.85 4.60 6.45
C LEU A 298 16.23 3.54 7.51
N LEU A 299 16.68 3.97 8.69
CA LEU A 299 16.93 3.06 9.80
C LEU A 299 15.63 2.39 10.28
N GLY A 300 14.52 3.13 10.31
CA GLY A 300 13.21 2.62 10.69
C GLY A 300 12.64 1.56 9.76
N MET A 301 13.03 1.56 8.48
CA MET A 301 12.64 0.52 7.51
C MET A 301 13.28 -0.83 7.79
N ARG A 302 14.42 -0.89 8.47
CA ARG A 302 15.18 -2.14 8.68
C ARG A 302 15.42 -2.94 7.39
N ASP A 303 15.75 -2.23 6.32
CA ASP A 303 15.95 -2.76 4.95
C ASP A 303 14.72 -3.48 4.33
N HIS A 304 13.52 -3.37 4.92
CA HIS A 304 12.27 -3.79 4.31
C HIS A 304 11.86 -2.79 3.23
N VAL A 305 12.06 -3.17 1.97
CA VAL A 305 11.80 -2.29 0.82
C VAL A 305 10.44 -2.61 0.21
N HIS A 306 9.50 -1.69 0.38
CA HIS A 306 8.18 -1.76 -0.23
C HIS A 306 8.22 -1.20 -1.66
N GLU A 307 7.46 -1.78 -2.60
CA GLU A 307 7.46 -1.35 -4.00
C GLU A 307 7.19 0.16 -4.14
N VAL A 308 6.14 0.66 -3.50
CA VAL A 308 5.87 2.10 -3.42
C VAL A 308 6.47 2.63 -2.12
N PRO A 309 7.28 3.69 -2.16
CA PRO A 309 7.49 4.66 -3.25
C PRO A 309 8.68 4.37 -4.18
N TRP A 310 9.47 3.34 -3.93
CA TRP A 310 10.76 3.16 -4.61
C TRP A 310 10.63 2.92 -6.12
N ALA A 311 9.56 2.25 -6.57
CA ALA A 311 9.26 2.12 -8.00
C ALA A 311 9.02 3.50 -8.67
N TYR A 312 8.45 4.46 -7.94
CA TYR A 312 8.24 5.83 -8.45
C TYR A 312 9.56 6.61 -8.52
N VAL A 313 10.44 6.40 -7.54
CA VAL A 313 11.80 6.97 -7.54
C VAL A 313 12.62 6.39 -8.70
N ALA A 314 12.49 5.08 -8.93
CA ALA A 314 13.20 4.32 -9.97
C ALA A 314 12.59 4.44 -11.37
N TYR A 315 11.57 5.25 -11.59
CA TYR A 315 10.75 5.29 -12.81
C TYR A 315 11.51 5.22 -14.15
N LEU A 316 12.76 5.67 -14.19
CA LEU A 316 13.63 5.60 -15.38
C LEU A 316 14.84 4.67 -15.23
N ALA A 317 14.95 3.96 -14.11
CA ALA A 317 16.17 3.21 -13.78
C ALA A 317 16.00 1.68 -13.90
N ASP A 318 14.79 1.18 -14.12
CA ASP A 318 14.40 -0.24 -14.20
C ASP A 318 14.88 -1.12 -13.01
N ASP A 319 15.49 -0.51 -11.97
CA ASP A 319 16.08 -1.23 -10.83
C ASP A 319 15.83 -0.46 -9.52
N LEU A 320 14.72 -0.81 -8.90
CA LEU A 320 14.25 -0.24 -7.64
C LEU A 320 15.27 -0.48 -6.51
N GLU A 321 15.91 -1.66 -6.45
CA GLU A 321 16.88 -1.99 -5.40
C GLU A 321 18.15 -1.16 -5.53
N LYS A 322 18.56 -0.88 -6.75
CA LYS A 322 19.69 -0.01 -7.02
C LYS A 322 19.42 1.43 -6.58
N GLU A 323 18.24 1.98 -6.94
CA GLU A 323 17.86 3.34 -6.54
C GLU A 323 17.74 3.46 -5.02
N TYR A 324 17.12 2.45 -4.36
CA TYR A 324 17.10 2.37 -2.90
C TYR A 324 18.54 2.34 -2.34
N SER A 325 19.40 1.45 -2.84
CA SER A 325 20.77 1.30 -2.35
C SER A 325 21.59 2.58 -2.54
N GLU A 326 21.44 3.29 -3.67
CA GLU A 326 22.14 4.55 -3.92
C GLU A 326 21.71 5.64 -2.92
N LEU A 327 20.40 5.78 -2.66
CA LEU A 327 19.87 6.73 -1.68
C LEU A 327 20.24 6.33 -0.25
N ALA A 328 20.07 5.06 0.11
CA ALA A 328 20.43 4.58 1.44
C ALA A 328 21.92 4.78 1.74
N ASN A 329 22.81 4.45 0.81
CA ASN A 329 24.26 4.65 0.98
C ASN A 329 24.67 6.13 1.04
N LYS A 330 23.83 7.05 0.56
CA LYS A 330 24.08 8.50 0.70
C LYS A 330 23.86 9.00 2.13
N TYR A 331 22.88 8.40 2.84
CA TYR A 331 22.40 8.92 4.12
C TYR A 331 22.75 8.05 5.33
N LEU A 332 23.04 6.75 5.13
CA LEU A 332 23.48 5.84 6.19
C LEU A 332 24.98 5.73 6.29
#